data_3662f54f323453e77e071c7d2d034af7
#
_entry.id   3662f54f323453e77e071c7d2d034af7
#
_cell.length_a   1.000
_cell.length_b   1.000
_cell.length_c   1.000
_cell.angle_alpha   90.00
_cell.angle_beta   90.00
_cell.angle_gamma   90.00
#
_symmetry.space_group_name_H-M   'P 1'
#
loop_
_entity.id
_entity.type
_entity.pdbx_description
1 polymer ?
#
loop_
_entity_poly.entity_id
_entity_poly.type
_entity_poly.pdbx_seq_one_letter_code
_entity_poly.pdbx_strand_id
1 'polypeptide(L)'
;MHKSYLKVSFIALLTIGVVVPSHAEQACLKSVELVKKGVQIGDGSDAEVALYNEAIQLCPQMVEAYFNMGLALQRKGDFPGAEAKLREAIKLKDDETFRVGLAGVLLQKGEVSASKEQYERVLEQNPQSVPALQGLAVILEKQQKVPEAIVTLQKAAAIDPTNHLTFFNLGVLQEKQQHYDAAAAAYRKAVELNSKHFESKYLLGIMQSRLGNLEDARRALQAAAESKPDDIRVHLALGEVYEKLGEHSLAESSLRRVAQMSPNNFVAQVNLGLLLIENKEYSEAIATLNKAASLEPKNARVWSALGRAQLELGHMESAEANLRQAVTLDGSNAFAHNNLGVLLQRLGKREEARSEFKTALALNPDLEVARKNLEVVGE
;
A
#
# COMPACT_ATOMS: atom_id res chain seq x y z
N MET A 1 -6.88 -1.73 12.96
CA MET A 1 -8.03 -2.44 13.56
C MET A 1 -8.27 -1.87 14.95
N HIS A 2 -9.34 -1.08 15.12
CA HIS A 2 -9.71 -0.58 16.44
C HIS A 2 -10.28 -1.73 17.27
N LYS A 3 -9.76 -1.90 18.49
CA LYS A 3 -10.38 -2.76 19.52
C LYS A 3 -11.63 -2.05 20.03
N SER A 4 -12.76 -2.19 19.35
CA SER A 4 -14.06 -1.80 19.88
C SER A 4 -14.44 -2.79 20.98
N TYR A 5 -14.14 -2.43 22.22
CA TYR A 5 -14.64 -3.16 23.38
C TYR A 5 -16.08 -2.71 23.63
N LEU A 6 -17.04 -3.62 23.44
CA LEU A 6 -18.38 -3.40 23.97
C LEU A 6 -18.26 -3.26 25.49
N LYS A 7 -18.48 -2.04 25.99
CA LYS A 7 -18.68 -1.81 27.44
C LYS A 7 -19.97 -2.45 27.84
N VAL A 8 -19.89 -3.56 28.56
CA VAL A 8 -21.06 -4.15 29.23
C VAL A 8 -21.49 -3.18 30.36
N SER A 9 -22.55 -2.43 30.12
CA SER A 9 -23.15 -1.62 31.17
C SER A 9 -24.04 -2.52 32.06
N PHE A 10 -23.50 -2.90 33.19
CA PHE A 10 -24.31 -3.49 34.29
C PHE A 10 -24.95 -2.35 35.09
N ILE A 11 -26.26 -2.19 34.95
CA ILE A 11 -27.04 -1.44 35.95
C ILE A 11 -27.34 -2.43 37.08
N ALA A 12 -26.60 -2.32 38.19
CA ALA A 12 -26.83 -3.10 39.38
C ALA A 12 -28.06 -2.55 40.12
N LEU A 13 -29.09 -3.36 40.22
CA LEU A 13 -30.11 -3.19 41.27
C LEU A 13 -29.51 -3.64 42.62
N LEU A 14 -29.11 -2.68 43.43
CA LEU A 14 -28.76 -2.89 44.83
C LEU A 14 -30.06 -2.96 45.65
N THR A 15 -30.56 -4.18 45.92
CA THR A 15 -31.45 -4.44 47.08
C THR A 15 -30.72 -5.40 48.01
N ILE A 16 -30.60 -5.00 49.27
CA ILE A 16 -29.91 -5.67 50.37
C ILE A 16 -30.63 -6.98 50.68
N GLY A 17 -30.07 -8.06 50.19
CA GLY A 17 -30.34 -9.44 50.55
C GLY A 17 -29.21 -10.26 49.92
N VAL A 18 -28.46 -11.06 50.68
CA VAL A 18 -27.47 -11.99 50.19
C VAL A 18 -28.21 -13.10 49.43
N VAL A 19 -28.56 -12.82 48.16
CA VAL A 19 -29.06 -13.85 47.25
C VAL A 19 -27.85 -14.59 46.74
N VAL A 20 -27.66 -15.81 47.22
CA VAL A 20 -26.67 -16.73 46.62
C VAL A 20 -27.13 -16.97 45.17
N PRO A 21 -26.35 -16.60 44.16
CA PRO A 21 -26.76 -16.77 42.77
C PRO A 21 -27.02 -18.25 42.48
N SER A 22 -28.06 -18.52 41.69
CA SER A 22 -28.39 -19.87 41.25
C SER A 22 -27.20 -20.49 40.48
N HIS A 23 -27.14 -21.82 40.37
CA HIS A 23 -26.09 -22.51 39.61
C HIS A 23 -26.03 -22.00 38.17
N ALA A 24 -27.15 -21.65 37.54
CA ALA A 24 -27.21 -21.08 36.20
C ALA A 24 -26.61 -19.65 36.16
N GLU A 25 -26.87 -18.82 37.15
CA GLU A 25 -26.29 -17.48 37.24
C GLU A 25 -24.77 -17.57 37.50
N GLN A 26 -24.30 -18.50 38.34
CA GLN A 26 -22.87 -18.73 38.55
C GLN A 26 -22.18 -19.20 37.28
N ALA A 27 -22.82 -20.09 36.49
CA ALA A 27 -22.31 -20.54 35.19
C ALA A 27 -22.19 -19.36 34.18
N CYS A 28 -23.20 -18.49 34.13
CA CYS A 28 -23.14 -17.31 33.29
C CYS A 28 -22.09 -16.28 33.73
N LEU A 29 -21.88 -16.10 35.06
CA LEU A 29 -20.78 -15.27 35.56
C LEU A 29 -19.40 -15.80 35.13
N LYS A 30 -19.18 -17.13 35.24
CA LYS A 30 -17.97 -17.77 34.76
C LYS A 30 -17.79 -17.57 33.23
N SER A 31 -18.88 -17.65 32.48
CA SER A 31 -18.89 -17.40 31.02
C SER A 31 -18.42 -15.99 30.68
N VAL A 32 -18.84 -14.96 31.46
CA VAL A 32 -18.34 -13.57 31.28
C VAL A 32 -16.81 -13.49 31.45
N GLU A 33 -16.24 -14.19 32.42
CA GLU A 33 -14.79 -14.22 32.65
C GLU A 33 -14.05 -14.90 31.49
N LEU A 34 -14.61 -16.00 30.96
CA LEU A 34 -14.04 -16.70 29.80
C LEU A 34 -14.06 -15.79 28.56
N VAL A 35 -15.15 -15.08 28.32
CA VAL A 35 -15.23 -14.12 27.20
C VAL A 35 -14.19 -13.01 27.37
N LYS A 36 -14.02 -12.46 28.59
CA LYS A 36 -12.97 -11.45 28.85
C LYS A 36 -11.57 -11.98 28.58
N LYS A 37 -11.27 -13.23 29.00
CA LYS A 37 -9.97 -13.87 28.72
C LYS A 37 -9.75 -14.08 27.22
N GLY A 38 -10.78 -14.54 26.50
CA GLY A 38 -10.71 -14.69 25.04
C GLY A 38 -10.42 -13.35 24.35
N VAL A 39 -11.13 -12.28 24.75
CA VAL A 39 -10.88 -10.92 24.21
C VAL A 39 -9.47 -10.42 24.49
N GLN A 40 -8.85 -10.80 25.64
CA GLN A 40 -7.46 -10.44 25.96
C GLN A 40 -6.46 -11.14 25.03
N ILE A 41 -6.70 -12.39 24.65
CA ILE A 41 -5.88 -13.12 23.66
C ILE A 41 -6.02 -12.43 22.31
N GLY A 42 -7.19 -12.36 21.75
CA GLY A 42 -7.58 -11.56 20.59
C GLY A 42 -6.80 -11.82 19.30
N ASP A 43 -6.23 -13.01 19.11
CA ASP A 43 -5.34 -13.38 18.01
C ASP A 43 -5.95 -14.38 16.98
N GLY A 44 -7.15 -14.90 17.25
CA GLY A 44 -7.82 -15.91 16.41
C GLY A 44 -7.31 -17.33 16.66
N SER A 45 -6.52 -17.56 17.71
CA SER A 45 -5.96 -18.88 18.04
C SER A 45 -7.03 -19.88 18.50
N ASP A 46 -6.67 -21.17 18.46
CA ASP A 46 -7.52 -22.23 19.00
C ASP A 46 -7.79 -22.03 20.49
N ALA A 47 -6.85 -21.47 21.23
CA ALA A 47 -7.02 -21.14 22.64
C ALA A 47 -8.11 -20.08 22.86
N GLU A 48 -8.14 -19.03 22.04
CA GLU A 48 -9.19 -18.00 22.08
C GLU A 48 -10.56 -18.62 21.75
N VAL A 49 -10.65 -19.40 20.67
CA VAL A 49 -11.89 -20.07 20.24
C VAL A 49 -12.40 -21.04 21.30
N ALA A 50 -11.51 -21.80 21.96
CA ALA A 50 -11.88 -22.73 23.02
C ALA A 50 -12.54 -22.02 24.22
N LEU A 51 -12.02 -20.84 24.62
CA LEU A 51 -12.61 -20.04 25.70
C LEU A 51 -14.05 -19.61 25.37
N TYR A 52 -14.30 -19.15 24.15
CA TYR A 52 -15.65 -18.79 23.75
C TYR A 52 -16.57 -20.00 23.65
N ASN A 53 -16.05 -21.14 23.21
CA ASN A 53 -16.84 -22.37 23.16
C ASN A 53 -17.25 -22.85 24.57
N GLU A 54 -16.31 -22.83 25.56
CA GLU A 54 -16.63 -23.10 26.97
C GLU A 54 -17.65 -22.10 27.50
N ALA A 55 -17.50 -20.81 27.17
CA ALA A 55 -18.44 -19.78 27.57
C ALA A 55 -19.88 -20.05 27.05
N ILE A 56 -20.02 -20.46 25.79
CA ILE A 56 -21.30 -20.84 25.17
C ILE A 56 -21.90 -22.07 25.84
N GLN A 57 -21.09 -23.07 26.17
CA GLN A 57 -21.56 -24.27 26.86
C GLN A 57 -22.11 -23.96 28.26
N LEU A 58 -21.48 -23.05 29.00
CA LEU A 58 -21.88 -22.63 30.32
C LEU A 58 -23.11 -21.72 30.32
N CYS A 59 -23.21 -20.84 29.31
CA CYS A 59 -24.28 -19.87 29.19
C CYS A 59 -24.71 -19.71 27.72
N PRO A 60 -25.60 -20.61 27.21
CA PRO A 60 -25.99 -20.63 25.77
C PRO A 60 -26.70 -19.35 25.29
N GLN A 61 -27.15 -18.50 26.23
CA GLN A 61 -27.77 -17.20 25.89
C GLN A 61 -26.78 -16.04 25.86
N MET A 62 -25.49 -16.29 26.08
CA MET A 62 -24.48 -15.24 26.08
C MET A 62 -24.12 -14.82 24.64
N VAL A 63 -24.78 -13.79 24.18
CA VAL A 63 -24.67 -13.26 22.82
C VAL A 63 -23.23 -12.84 22.49
N GLU A 64 -22.53 -12.21 23.45
CA GLU A 64 -21.16 -11.74 23.31
C GLU A 64 -20.18 -12.88 23.06
N ALA A 65 -20.44 -14.09 23.58
CA ALA A 65 -19.60 -15.25 23.30
C ALA A 65 -19.71 -15.71 21.85
N TYR A 66 -20.91 -15.76 21.30
CA TYR A 66 -21.11 -16.06 19.87
C TYR A 66 -20.48 -15.02 18.96
N PHE A 67 -20.70 -13.74 19.24
CA PHE A 67 -20.15 -12.64 18.46
C PHE A 67 -18.60 -12.66 18.46
N ASN A 68 -17.99 -12.73 19.65
CA ASN A 68 -16.53 -12.74 19.75
C ASN A 68 -15.92 -14.02 19.16
N MET A 69 -16.60 -15.18 19.28
CA MET A 69 -16.19 -16.41 18.61
C MET A 69 -16.25 -16.25 17.10
N GLY A 70 -17.30 -15.62 16.56
CA GLY A 70 -17.39 -15.30 15.14
C GLY A 70 -16.23 -14.45 14.66
N LEU A 71 -15.85 -13.41 15.40
CA LEU A 71 -14.69 -12.58 15.07
C LEU A 71 -13.35 -13.33 15.20
N ALA A 72 -13.21 -14.22 16.18
CA ALA A 72 -12.01 -15.07 16.33
C ALA A 72 -11.86 -16.03 15.15
N LEU A 73 -12.94 -16.70 14.76
CA LEU A 73 -12.96 -17.58 13.58
C LEU A 73 -12.70 -16.82 12.29
N GLN A 74 -13.19 -15.59 12.14
CA GLN A 74 -12.87 -14.71 11.02
C GLN A 74 -11.35 -14.42 10.95
N ARG A 75 -10.71 -14.10 12.09
CA ARG A 75 -9.25 -13.88 12.14
C ARG A 75 -8.46 -15.15 11.81
N LYS A 76 -8.97 -16.31 12.20
CA LYS A 76 -8.40 -17.63 11.88
C LYS A 76 -8.55 -17.98 10.39
N GLY A 77 -9.46 -17.34 9.66
CA GLY A 77 -9.81 -17.65 8.27
C GLY A 77 -10.92 -18.70 8.11
N ASP A 78 -11.51 -19.15 9.22
CA ASP A 78 -12.71 -20.01 9.20
C ASP A 78 -13.96 -19.15 8.99
N PHE A 79 -14.16 -18.71 7.76
CA PHE A 79 -15.32 -17.87 7.41
C PHE A 79 -16.67 -18.59 7.54
N PRO A 80 -16.81 -19.87 7.20
CA PRO A 80 -18.07 -20.60 7.43
C PRO A 80 -18.43 -20.68 8.92
N GLY A 81 -17.46 -21.02 9.77
CA GLY A 81 -17.64 -21.06 11.22
C GLY A 81 -17.98 -19.67 11.79
N ALA A 82 -17.28 -18.64 11.32
CA ALA A 82 -17.56 -17.25 11.71
C ALA A 82 -18.99 -16.83 11.37
N GLU A 83 -19.44 -17.09 10.15
CA GLU A 83 -20.80 -16.82 9.72
C GLU A 83 -21.85 -17.51 10.62
N ALA A 84 -21.66 -18.81 10.88
CA ALA A 84 -22.58 -19.58 11.70
C ALA A 84 -22.73 -18.95 13.10
N LYS A 85 -21.61 -18.56 13.73
CA LYS A 85 -21.63 -17.94 15.07
C LYS A 85 -22.23 -16.54 15.08
N LEU A 86 -21.95 -15.73 14.06
CA LEU A 86 -22.56 -14.39 13.94
C LEU A 86 -24.07 -14.47 13.69
N ARG A 87 -24.56 -15.46 12.92
CA ARG A 87 -25.99 -15.69 12.74
C ARG A 87 -26.66 -16.12 14.05
N GLU A 88 -26.01 -16.95 14.88
CA GLU A 88 -26.54 -17.30 16.20
C GLU A 88 -26.59 -16.06 17.12
N ALA A 89 -25.56 -15.20 17.10
CA ALA A 89 -25.59 -13.94 17.84
C ALA A 89 -26.78 -13.06 17.42
N ILE A 90 -27.05 -12.92 16.14
CA ILE A 90 -28.16 -12.13 15.59
C ILE A 90 -29.52 -12.75 15.95
N LYS A 91 -29.64 -14.09 15.97
CA LYS A 91 -30.89 -14.75 16.43
C LYS A 91 -31.22 -14.46 17.91
N LEU A 92 -30.18 -14.43 18.76
CA LEU A 92 -30.35 -14.13 20.18
C LEU A 92 -30.63 -12.64 20.41
N LYS A 93 -29.97 -11.79 19.66
CA LYS A 93 -30.17 -10.33 19.69
C LYS A 93 -29.85 -9.74 18.32
N ASP A 94 -30.83 -9.13 17.70
CA ASP A 94 -30.61 -8.39 16.44
C ASP A 94 -29.99 -7.03 16.77
N ASP A 95 -28.68 -6.94 16.48
CA ASP A 95 -27.85 -5.78 16.83
C ASP A 95 -27.03 -5.34 15.61
N GLU A 96 -26.89 -4.03 15.44
CA GLU A 96 -26.12 -3.40 14.36
C GLU A 96 -24.70 -3.97 14.26
N THR A 97 -24.00 -4.10 15.38
CA THR A 97 -22.62 -4.56 15.45
C THR A 97 -22.47 -5.99 14.92
N PHE A 98 -23.45 -6.85 15.23
CA PHE A 98 -23.43 -8.25 14.81
C PHE A 98 -23.72 -8.38 13.31
N ARG A 99 -24.66 -7.57 12.79
CA ARG A 99 -24.94 -7.51 11.35
C ARG A 99 -23.76 -6.97 10.55
N VAL A 100 -23.12 -5.91 11.03
CA VAL A 100 -21.90 -5.37 10.42
C VAL A 100 -20.78 -6.42 10.43
N GLY A 101 -20.62 -7.16 11.53
CA GLY A 101 -19.67 -8.27 11.61
C GLY A 101 -19.98 -9.37 10.59
N LEU A 102 -21.24 -9.81 10.51
CA LEU A 102 -21.70 -10.80 9.52
C LEU A 102 -21.46 -10.32 8.09
N ALA A 103 -21.81 -9.06 7.79
CA ALA A 103 -21.59 -8.48 6.47
C ALA A 103 -20.11 -8.49 6.07
N GLY A 104 -19.21 -8.20 7.02
CA GLY A 104 -17.77 -8.27 6.80
C GLY A 104 -17.29 -9.69 6.47
N VAL A 105 -17.78 -10.70 7.18
CA VAL A 105 -17.46 -12.13 6.93
C VAL A 105 -17.98 -12.57 5.55
N LEU A 106 -19.23 -12.24 5.22
CA LEU A 106 -19.84 -12.56 3.92
C LEU A 106 -19.04 -11.93 2.76
N LEU A 107 -18.56 -10.70 2.94
CA LEU A 107 -17.72 -10.03 1.94
C LEU A 107 -16.38 -10.75 1.74
N GLN A 108 -15.75 -11.25 2.80
CA GLN A 108 -14.51 -12.03 2.74
C GLN A 108 -14.72 -13.40 2.10
N LYS A 109 -15.89 -14.02 2.25
CA LYS A 109 -16.30 -15.22 1.53
C LYS A 109 -16.58 -14.98 0.03
N GLY A 110 -16.67 -13.72 -0.41
CA GLY A 110 -17.08 -13.37 -1.77
C GLY A 110 -18.60 -13.29 -1.97
N GLU A 111 -19.39 -13.46 -0.94
CA GLU A 111 -20.85 -13.38 -0.95
C GLU A 111 -21.33 -11.92 -0.94
N VAL A 112 -20.96 -11.18 -1.98
CA VAL A 112 -21.14 -9.72 -2.07
C VAL A 112 -22.59 -9.29 -1.90
N SER A 113 -23.55 -10.01 -2.50
CA SER A 113 -24.97 -9.67 -2.43
C SER A 113 -25.53 -9.84 -1.02
N ALA A 114 -25.17 -10.96 -0.36
CA ALA A 114 -25.59 -11.22 1.02
C ALA A 114 -24.97 -10.22 2.01
N SER A 115 -23.69 -9.86 1.79
CA SER A 115 -23.04 -8.82 2.56
C SER A 115 -23.75 -7.47 2.44
N LYS A 116 -24.09 -7.08 1.20
CA LYS A 116 -24.81 -5.84 0.91
C LYS A 116 -26.14 -5.78 1.64
N GLU A 117 -26.92 -6.86 1.59
CA GLU A 117 -28.19 -6.98 2.29
C GLU A 117 -28.04 -6.71 3.80
N GLN A 118 -27.00 -7.25 4.44
CA GLN A 118 -26.80 -7.01 5.87
C GLN A 118 -26.48 -5.55 6.17
N TYR A 119 -25.64 -4.88 5.37
CA TYR A 119 -25.37 -3.45 5.57
C TYR A 119 -26.62 -2.60 5.28
N GLU A 120 -27.41 -2.92 4.26
CA GLU A 120 -28.66 -2.21 3.96
C GLU A 120 -29.68 -2.34 5.08
N ARG A 121 -29.83 -3.54 5.68
CA ARG A 121 -30.68 -3.74 6.86
C ARG A 121 -30.23 -2.90 8.06
N VAL A 122 -28.91 -2.76 8.27
CA VAL A 122 -28.41 -1.85 9.30
C VAL A 122 -28.80 -0.41 8.99
N LEU A 123 -28.62 0.04 7.73
CA LEU A 123 -28.93 1.41 7.33
C LEU A 123 -30.45 1.73 7.31
N GLU A 124 -31.31 0.73 7.14
CA GLU A 124 -32.76 0.87 7.30
C GLU A 124 -33.14 1.19 8.75
N GLN A 125 -32.46 0.57 9.73
CA GLN A 125 -32.69 0.79 11.16
C GLN A 125 -31.94 2.03 11.69
N ASN A 126 -30.68 2.20 11.24
CA ASN A 126 -29.80 3.30 11.61
C ASN A 126 -29.12 3.91 10.36
N PRO A 127 -29.75 4.89 9.71
CA PRO A 127 -29.16 5.57 8.54
C PRO A 127 -27.83 6.29 8.79
N GLN A 128 -27.47 6.46 10.09
CA GLN A 128 -26.23 7.11 10.52
C GLN A 128 -25.13 6.12 10.93
N SER A 129 -25.29 4.84 10.66
CA SER A 129 -24.26 3.84 10.93
C SER A 129 -23.02 4.05 10.05
N VAL A 130 -21.98 4.65 10.63
CA VAL A 130 -20.69 4.84 9.93
C VAL A 130 -20.08 3.52 9.50
N PRO A 131 -20.03 2.45 10.33
CA PRO A 131 -19.51 1.16 9.91
C PRO A 131 -20.27 0.54 8.73
N ALA A 132 -21.61 0.65 8.70
CA ALA A 132 -22.40 0.13 7.60
C ALA A 132 -22.18 0.94 6.31
N LEU A 133 -22.09 2.27 6.38
CA LEU A 133 -21.76 3.13 5.25
C LEU A 133 -20.37 2.82 4.69
N GLN A 134 -19.37 2.60 5.54
CA GLN A 134 -18.02 2.20 5.11
C GLN A 134 -18.04 0.83 4.41
N GLY A 135 -18.74 -0.15 4.97
CA GLY A 135 -18.90 -1.47 4.36
C GLY A 135 -19.64 -1.43 3.03
N LEU A 136 -20.71 -0.64 2.92
CA LEU A 136 -21.43 -0.44 1.67
C LEU A 136 -20.54 0.22 0.60
N ALA A 137 -19.71 1.19 0.98
CA ALA A 137 -18.78 1.83 0.05
C ALA A 137 -17.76 0.83 -0.53
N VAL A 138 -17.24 -0.10 0.28
CA VAL A 138 -16.35 -1.18 -0.21
C VAL A 138 -17.08 -2.08 -1.21
N ILE A 139 -18.35 -2.38 -0.98
CA ILE A 139 -19.15 -3.18 -1.92
C ILE A 139 -19.36 -2.42 -3.23
N LEU A 140 -19.72 -1.13 -3.16
CA LEU A 140 -19.89 -0.28 -4.33
C LEU A 140 -18.59 -0.18 -5.15
N GLU A 141 -17.47 -0.06 -4.49
CA GLU A 141 -16.15 -0.09 -5.14
C GLU A 141 -15.92 -1.41 -5.90
N LYS A 142 -16.16 -2.57 -5.25
CA LYS A 142 -16.07 -3.88 -5.91
C LYS A 142 -17.01 -4.03 -7.11
N GLN A 143 -18.14 -3.36 -7.09
CA GLN A 143 -19.11 -3.28 -8.21
C GLN A 143 -18.72 -2.24 -9.27
N GLN A 144 -17.55 -1.63 -9.18
CA GLN A 144 -17.07 -0.54 -10.06
C GLN A 144 -17.92 0.74 -10.01
N LYS A 145 -18.73 0.91 -8.97
CA LYS A 145 -19.57 2.09 -8.71
C LYS A 145 -18.83 3.08 -7.82
N VAL A 146 -17.64 3.50 -8.28
CA VAL A 146 -16.73 4.34 -7.46
C VAL A 146 -17.34 5.70 -7.11
N PRO A 147 -18.08 6.42 -8.02
CA PRO A 147 -18.73 7.68 -7.64
C PRO A 147 -19.74 7.52 -6.50
N GLU A 148 -20.55 6.47 -6.51
CA GLU A 148 -21.53 6.19 -5.44
C GLU A 148 -20.83 5.81 -4.13
N ALA A 149 -19.70 5.08 -4.21
CA ALA A 149 -18.89 4.77 -3.04
C ALA A 149 -18.33 6.04 -2.39
N ILE A 150 -17.85 7.01 -3.18
CA ILE A 150 -17.35 8.30 -2.69
C ILE A 150 -18.48 9.06 -1.98
N VAL A 151 -19.66 9.17 -2.57
CA VAL A 151 -20.82 9.84 -1.95
C VAL A 151 -21.21 9.15 -0.63
N THR A 152 -21.14 7.82 -0.58
CA THR A 152 -21.44 7.04 0.62
C THR A 152 -20.43 7.32 1.74
N LEU A 153 -19.12 7.38 1.42
CA LEU A 153 -18.09 7.74 2.41
C LEU A 153 -18.15 9.22 2.82
N GLN A 154 -18.57 10.11 1.94
CA GLN A 154 -18.79 11.52 2.30
C GLN A 154 -19.92 11.66 3.34
N LYS A 155 -20.99 10.86 3.20
CA LYS A 155 -22.03 10.78 4.25
C LYS A 155 -21.45 10.27 5.57
N ALA A 156 -20.65 9.22 5.53
CA ALA A 156 -19.98 8.69 6.73
C ALA A 156 -19.06 9.74 7.39
N ALA A 157 -18.30 10.50 6.60
CA ALA A 157 -17.43 11.57 7.09
C ALA A 157 -18.21 12.75 7.70
N ALA A 158 -19.39 13.05 7.19
CA ALA A 158 -20.27 14.08 7.76
C ALA A 158 -20.85 13.67 9.10
N ILE A 159 -21.12 12.36 9.29
CA ILE A 159 -21.66 11.81 10.55
C ILE A 159 -20.55 11.71 11.61
N ASP A 160 -19.40 11.17 11.26
CA ASP A 160 -18.23 11.09 12.14
C ASP A 160 -17.00 11.72 11.46
N PRO A 161 -16.79 13.02 11.65
CA PRO A 161 -15.67 13.76 11.09
C PRO A 161 -14.32 13.43 11.77
N THR A 162 -14.32 12.59 12.81
CA THR A 162 -13.12 12.19 13.55
C THR A 162 -12.58 10.81 13.14
N ASN A 163 -13.30 10.09 12.32
CA ASN A 163 -12.93 8.75 11.88
C ASN A 163 -11.90 8.81 10.74
N HIS A 164 -10.62 8.64 11.08
CA HIS A 164 -9.51 8.68 10.13
C HIS A 164 -9.62 7.64 9.00
N LEU A 165 -10.25 6.48 9.26
CA LEU A 165 -10.41 5.43 8.24
C LEU A 165 -11.40 5.83 7.14
N THR A 166 -12.43 6.61 7.48
CA THR A 166 -13.34 7.16 6.47
C THR A 166 -12.59 8.06 5.49
N PHE A 167 -11.74 8.95 5.98
CA PHE A 167 -10.93 9.83 5.14
C PHE A 167 -9.85 9.06 4.38
N PHE A 168 -9.23 8.06 4.99
CA PHE A 168 -8.30 7.18 4.29
C PHE A 168 -8.98 6.50 3.09
N ASN A 169 -10.15 5.89 3.30
CA ASN A 169 -10.90 5.23 2.23
C ASN A 169 -11.38 6.20 1.16
N LEU A 170 -11.78 7.43 1.54
CA LEU A 170 -12.08 8.49 0.57
C LEU A 170 -10.86 8.79 -0.31
N GLY A 171 -9.67 8.91 0.30
CA GLY A 171 -8.43 9.12 -0.42
C GLY A 171 -8.18 8.01 -1.46
N VAL A 172 -8.34 6.75 -1.07
CA VAL A 172 -8.17 5.59 -1.96
C VAL A 172 -9.13 5.66 -3.16
N LEU A 173 -10.41 5.98 -2.93
CA LEU A 173 -11.39 6.08 -4.01
C LEU A 173 -11.14 7.28 -4.93
N GLN A 174 -10.71 8.43 -4.38
CA GLN A 174 -10.34 9.60 -5.17
C GLN A 174 -9.09 9.33 -6.03
N GLU A 175 -8.08 8.65 -5.46
CA GLU A 175 -6.90 8.23 -6.22
C GLU A 175 -7.27 7.31 -7.39
N LYS A 176 -8.19 6.37 -7.18
CA LYS A 176 -8.69 5.46 -8.22
C LYS A 176 -9.38 6.20 -9.38
N GLN A 177 -9.98 7.35 -9.08
CA GLN A 177 -10.55 8.27 -10.08
C GLN A 177 -9.52 9.27 -10.64
N GLN A 178 -8.24 9.16 -10.26
CA GLN A 178 -7.18 10.09 -10.63
C GLN A 178 -7.39 11.53 -10.14
N HIS A 179 -8.27 11.73 -9.18
CA HIS A 179 -8.49 13.02 -8.53
C HIS A 179 -7.43 13.24 -7.42
N TYR A 180 -6.18 13.44 -7.83
CA TYR A 180 -5.02 13.42 -6.93
C TYR A 180 -5.07 14.51 -5.85
N ASP A 181 -5.58 15.71 -6.17
CA ASP A 181 -5.77 16.78 -5.18
C ASP A 181 -6.75 16.39 -4.07
N ALA A 182 -7.89 15.83 -4.46
CA ALA A 182 -8.91 15.36 -3.51
C ALA A 182 -8.40 14.17 -2.68
N ALA A 183 -7.63 13.26 -3.29
CA ALA A 183 -6.99 12.15 -2.59
C ALA A 183 -5.98 12.67 -1.56
N ALA A 184 -5.10 13.60 -1.94
CA ALA A 184 -4.14 14.22 -1.04
C ALA A 184 -4.81 14.94 0.14
N ALA A 185 -5.90 15.68 -0.11
CA ALA A 185 -6.67 16.32 0.94
C ALA A 185 -7.28 15.31 1.93
N ALA A 186 -7.84 14.21 1.42
CA ALA A 186 -8.42 13.15 2.23
C ALA A 186 -7.35 12.41 3.06
N TYR A 187 -6.22 12.04 2.46
CA TYR A 187 -5.11 11.41 3.20
C TYR A 187 -4.51 12.36 4.25
N ARG A 188 -4.38 13.65 3.96
CA ARG A 188 -3.94 14.67 4.94
C ARG A 188 -4.88 14.70 6.14
N LYS A 189 -6.19 14.70 5.90
CA LYS A 189 -7.19 14.66 6.98
C LYS A 189 -7.07 13.37 7.80
N ALA A 190 -6.84 12.24 7.16
CA ALA A 190 -6.61 10.97 7.87
C ALA A 190 -5.32 11.02 8.74
N VAL A 191 -4.24 11.66 8.28
CA VAL A 191 -3.00 11.86 9.07
C VAL A 191 -3.23 12.81 10.24
N GLU A 192 -3.97 13.90 10.06
CA GLU A 192 -4.33 14.83 11.14
C GLU A 192 -5.10 14.12 12.26
N LEU A 193 -6.05 13.26 11.90
CA LEU A 193 -6.87 12.52 12.85
C LEU A 193 -6.12 11.35 13.51
N ASN A 194 -5.18 10.73 12.78
CA ASN A 194 -4.34 9.66 13.31
C ASN A 194 -2.91 9.75 12.75
N SER A 195 -2.07 10.49 13.45
CA SER A 195 -0.67 10.68 13.07
C SER A 195 0.19 9.41 13.09
N LYS A 196 -0.33 8.29 13.63
CA LYS A 196 0.33 6.98 13.63
C LYS A 196 -0.06 6.12 12.43
N HIS A 197 -1.04 6.52 11.63
CA HIS A 197 -1.50 5.72 10.49
C HIS A 197 -0.51 5.81 9.33
N PHE A 198 0.35 4.82 9.24
CA PHE A 198 1.44 4.74 8.27
C PHE A 198 0.98 4.89 6.82
N GLU A 199 -0.04 4.11 6.41
CA GLU A 199 -0.50 4.08 5.01
C GLU A 199 -1.01 5.48 4.55
N SER A 200 -1.66 6.24 5.44
CA SER A 200 -2.08 7.60 5.10
C SER A 200 -0.90 8.55 4.86
N LYS A 201 0.17 8.45 5.64
CA LYS A 201 1.38 9.26 5.44
C LYS A 201 2.07 8.89 4.12
N TYR A 202 2.23 7.58 3.87
CA TYR A 202 2.86 7.09 2.66
C TYR A 202 2.10 7.53 1.41
N LEU A 203 0.77 7.28 1.37
CA LEU A 203 -0.05 7.65 0.21
C LEU A 203 -0.19 9.17 0.04
N LEU A 204 -0.22 9.95 1.14
CA LEU A 204 -0.13 11.40 1.06
C LEU A 204 1.14 11.84 0.34
N GLY A 205 2.28 11.26 0.70
CA GLY A 205 3.55 11.55 0.05
C GLY A 205 3.57 11.21 -1.43
N ILE A 206 3.00 10.06 -1.80
CA ILE A 206 2.85 9.65 -3.21
C ILE A 206 1.97 10.65 -3.98
N MET A 207 0.82 11.04 -3.41
CA MET A 207 -0.08 12.02 -4.07
C MET A 207 0.59 13.37 -4.24
N GLN A 208 1.29 13.87 -3.22
CA GLN A 208 2.02 15.13 -3.29
C GLN A 208 3.14 15.07 -4.35
N SER A 209 3.85 13.95 -4.46
CA SER A 209 4.86 13.74 -5.50
C SER A 209 4.25 13.79 -6.92
N ARG A 210 3.10 13.15 -7.11
CA ARG A 210 2.36 13.17 -8.40
C ARG A 210 1.88 14.58 -8.78
N LEU A 211 1.51 15.38 -7.78
CA LEU A 211 1.08 16.78 -7.95
C LEU A 211 2.25 17.74 -8.16
N GLY A 212 3.50 17.27 -8.06
CA GLY A 212 4.69 18.11 -8.16
C GLY A 212 5.02 18.89 -6.88
N ASN A 213 4.28 18.69 -5.78
CA ASN A 213 4.49 19.31 -4.49
C ASN A 213 5.61 18.57 -3.72
N LEU A 214 6.83 18.62 -4.24
CA LEU A 214 7.93 17.73 -3.84
C LEU A 214 8.33 17.90 -2.36
N GLU A 215 8.29 19.13 -1.82
CA GLU A 215 8.59 19.38 -0.42
C GLU A 215 7.56 18.77 0.54
N ASP A 216 6.28 18.82 0.18
CA ASP A 216 5.21 18.18 0.95
C ASP A 216 5.29 16.66 0.85
N ALA A 217 5.65 16.13 -0.33
CA ALA A 217 5.91 14.72 -0.55
C ALA A 217 7.05 14.22 0.34
N ARG A 218 8.18 14.96 0.37
CA ARG A 218 9.33 14.65 1.23
C ARG A 218 8.91 14.55 2.69
N ARG A 219 8.23 15.61 3.21
CA ARG A 219 7.78 15.64 4.61
C ARG A 219 6.87 14.45 4.97
N ALA A 220 5.91 14.14 4.12
CA ALA A 220 4.98 13.05 4.36
C ALA A 220 5.67 11.68 4.32
N LEU A 221 6.59 11.47 3.37
CA LEU A 221 7.36 10.23 3.24
C LEU A 221 8.38 10.07 4.38
N GLN A 222 9.04 11.14 4.82
CA GLN A 222 9.92 11.10 5.99
C GLN A 222 9.13 10.68 7.24
N ALA A 223 7.95 11.28 7.48
CA ALA A 223 7.08 10.89 8.58
C ALA A 223 6.58 9.43 8.47
N ALA A 224 6.44 8.90 7.24
CA ALA A 224 6.15 7.49 7.02
C ALA A 224 7.37 6.61 7.37
N ALA A 225 8.59 7.01 6.95
CA ALA A 225 9.83 6.32 7.27
C ALA A 225 10.09 6.24 8.79
N GLU A 226 9.79 7.30 9.53
CA GLU A 226 9.87 7.29 11.00
C GLU A 226 8.90 6.26 11.62
N SER A 227 7.74 6.06 11.01
CA SER A 227 6.73 5.11 11.50
C SER A 227 7.08 3.66 11.17
N LYS A 228 7.71 3.42 10.00
CA LYS A 228 8.20 2.12 9.54
C LYS A 228 9.55 2.28 8.84
N PRO A 229 10.66 2.25 9.60
CA PRO A 229 11.99 2.51 9.04
C PRO A 229 12.46 1.49 8.00
N ASP A 230 11.87 0.30 7.96
CA ASP A 230 12.26 -0.78 7.05
C ASP A 230 11.22 -1.04 5.94
N ASP A 231 10.34 -0.07 5.66
CA ASP A 231 9.41 -0.21 4.54
C ASP A 231 10.09 0.24 3.23
N ILE A 232 10.37 -0.73 2.36
CA ILE A 232 11.06 -0.54 1.08
C ILE A 232 10.33 0.50 0.20
N ARG A 233 9.00 0.51 0.21
CA ARG A 233 8.18 1.41 -0.61
C ARG A 233 8.48 2.87 -0.30
N VAL A 234 8.66 3.18 0.99
CA VAL A 234 8.94 4.55 1.45
C VAL A 234 10.31 5.00 0.98
N HIS A 235 11.33 4.16 1.12
CA HIS A 235 12.69 4.53 0.70
C HIS A 235 12.82 4.64 -0.82
N LEU A 236 12.10 3.83 -1.60
CA LEU A 236 12.00 4.01 -3.05
C LEU A 236 11.36 5.35 -3.42
N ALA A 237 10.24 5.69 -2.77
CA ALA A 237 9.54 6.94 -3.01
C ALA A 237 10.36 8.17 -2.57
N LEU A 238 11.07 8.06 -1.43
CA LEU A 238 12.02 9.11 -0.99
C LEU A 238 13.16 9.29 -1.98
N GLY A 239 13.73 8.20 -2.50
CA GLY A 239 14.77 8.26 -3.51
C GLY A 239 14.32 9.04 -4.74
N GLU A 240 13.12 8.75 -5.26
CA GLU A 240 12.55 9.47 -6.40
C GLU A 240 12.28 10.96 -6.09
N VAL A 241 11.74 11.27 -4.91
CA VAL A 241 11.45 12.65 -4.51
C VAL A 241 12.73 13.44 -4.31
N TYR A 242 13.75 12.87 -3.68
CA TYR A 242 15.06 13.52 -3.50
C TYR A 242 15.77 13.77 -4.84
N GLU A 243 15.67 12.83 -5.79
CA GLU A 243 16.21 13.01 -7.14
C GLU A 243 15.55 14.19 -7.84
N LYS A 244 14.21 14.29 -7.79
CA LYS A 244 13.46 15.41 -8.36
C LYS A 244 13.76 16.75 -7.69
N LEU A 245 14.15 16.75 -6.40
CA LEU A 245 14.58 17.93 -5.65
C LEU A 245 16.05 18.31 -5.90
N GLY A 246 16.82 17.46 -6.61
CA GLY A 246 18.26 17.61 -6.79
C GLY A 246 19.09 17.26 -5.54
N GLU A 247 18.48 16.61 -4.56
CA GLU A 247 19.12 16.18 -3.30
C GLU A 247 19.80 14.79 -3.50
N HIS A 248 20.75 14.72 -4.43
CA HIS A 248 21.34 13.47 -4.91
C HIS A 248 21.92 12.57 -3.80
N SER A 249 22.58 13.15 -2.79
CA SER A 249 23.16 12.37 -1.67
C SER A 249 22.07 11.68 -0.83
N LEU A 250 20.90 12.31 -0.65
CA LEU A 250 19.77 11.73 0.09
C LEU A 250 19.05 10.68 -0.76
N ALA A 251 18.94 10.92 -2.06
CA ALA A 251 18.42 9.94 -3.00
C ALA A 251 19.27 8.66 -2.98
N GLU A 252 20.59 8.81 -3.07
CA GLU A 252 21.55 7.71 -3.01
C GLU A 252 21.44 6.92 -1.69
N SER A 253 21.44 7.61 -0.57
CA SER A 253 21.27 7.00 0.75
C SER A 253 19.99 6.15 0.84
N SER A 254 18.88 6.69 0.33
CA SER A 254 17.59 6.00 0.32
C SER A 254 17.61 4.75 -0.57
N LEU A 255 18.18 4.84 -1.77
CA LEU A 255 18.28 3.73 -2.71
C LEU A 255 19.28 2.65 -2.24
N ARG A 256 20.41 3.05 -1.63
CA ARG A 256 21.37 2.12 -0.99
C ARG A 256 20.69 1.32 0.12
N ARG A 257 19.85 1.97 0.95
CA ARG A 257 19.08 1.29 1.98
C ARG A 257 18.14 0.23 1.38
N VAL A 258 17.44 0.54 0.29
CA VAL A 258 16.60 -0.45 -0.42
C VAL A 258 17.46 -1.60 -0.97
N ALA A 259 18.60 -1.31 -1.58
CA ALA A 259 19.50 -2.32 -2.13
C ALA A 259 20.09 -3.25 -1.06
N GLN A 260 20.26 -2.76 0.17
CA GLN A 260 20.68 -3.55 1.33
C GLN A 260 19.54 -4.43 1.86
N MET A 261 18.34 -3.87 2.03
CA MET A 261 17.17 -4.61 2.54
C MET A 261 16.63 -5.64 1.53
N SER A 262 16.70 -5.31 0.26
CA SER A 262 16.23 -6.17 -0.84
C SER A 262 17.23 -6.16 -2.01
N PRO A 263 18.29 -6.96 -1.92
CA PRO A 263 19.33 -7.00 -2.96
C PRO A 263 18.83 -7.35 -4.36
N ASN A 264 17.69 -8.01 -4.45
CA ASN A 264 17.06 -8.41 -5.71
C ASN A 264 15.95 -7.45 -6.16
N ASN A 265 15.85 -6.25 -5.57
CA ASN A 265 14.92 -5.24 -6.04
C ASN A 265 15.48 -4.58 -7.31
N PHE A 266 14.94 -4.97 -8.45
CA PHE A 266 15.36 -4.49 -9.77
C PHE A 266 15.31 -2.96 -9.87
N VAL A 267 14.21 -2.34 -9.45
CA VAL A 267 13.99 -0.89 -9.53
C VAL A 267 15.05 -0.13 -8.73
N ALA A 268 15.36 -0.60 -7.51
CA ALA A 268 16.38 0.02 -6.68
C ALA A 268 17.77 -0.10 -7.31
N GLN A 269 18.12 -1.27 -7.86
CA GLN A 269 19.42 -1.48 -8.50
C GLN A 269 19.59 -0.57 -9.75
N VAL A 270 18.54 -0.42 -10.56
CA VAL A 270 18.57 0.45 -11.74
C VAL A 270 18.69 1.92 -11.32
N ASN A 271 17.83 2.39 -10.40
CA ASN A 271 17.84 3.80 -10.03
C ASN A 271 19.13 4.19 -9.30
N LEU A 272 19.64 3.32 -8.42
CA LEU A 272 20.94 3.53 -7.78
C LEU A 272 22.08 3.57 -8.84
N GLY A 273 22.08 2.63 -9.78
CA GLY A 273 23.09 2.61 -10.83
C GLY A 273 23.08 3.85 -11.71
N LEU A 274 21.89 4.37 -12.06
CA LEU A 274 21.77 5.62 -12.83
C LEU A 274 22.25 6.83 -12.02
N LEU A 275 21.88 6.93 -10.76
CA LEU A 275 22.33 8.00 -9.88
C LEU A 275 23.85 7.99 -9.67
N LEU A 276 24.45 6.81 -9.51
CA LEU A 276 25.90 6.65 -9.42
C LEU A 276 26.63 7.09 -10.71
N ILE A 277 25.99 6.92 -11.89
CA ILE A 277 26.53 7.47 -13.15
C ILE A 277 26.54 8.99 -13.12
N GLU A 278 25.47 9.60 -12.60
CA GLU A 278 25.37 11.06 -12.49
C GLU A 278 26.38 11.62 -11.48
N ASN A 279 26.60 10.91 -10.37
CA ASN A 279 27.64 11.22 -9.38
C ASN A 279 29.06 10.88 -9.87
N LYS A 280 29.22 10.34 -11.10
CA LYS A 280 30.50 9.89 -11.69
C LYS A 280 31.17 8.74 -10.95
N GLU A 281 30.42 7.99 -10.18
CA GLU A 281 30.85 6.78 -9.45
C GLU A 281 30.73 5.54 -10.34
N TYR A 282 31.37 5.59 -11.52
CA TYR A 282 31.13 4.63 -12.60
C TYR A 282 31.44 3.19 -12.25
N SER A 283 32.48 2.94 -11.45
CA SER A 283 32.85 1.56 -11.05
C SER A 283 31.77 0.89 -10.23
N GLU A 284 31.18 1.63 -9.28
CA GLU A 284 30.07 1.12 -8.46
C GLU A 284 28.77 1.05 -9.26
N ALA A 285 28.53 2.02 -10.15
CA ALA A 285 27.41 1.98 -11.09
C ALA A 285 27.40 0.70 -11.93
N ILE A 286 28.56 0.30 -12.47
CA ILE A 286 28.71 -0.94 -13.25
C ILE A 286 28.38 -2.16 -12.38
N ALA A 287 28.90 -2.24 -11.15
CA ALA A 287 28.61 -3.35 -10.25
C ALA A 287 27.11 -3.47 -9.95
N THR A 288 26.47 -2.34 -9.66
CA THR A 288 25.04 -2.23 -9.35
C THR A 288 24.18 -2.59 -10.58
N LEU A 289 24.52 -2.05 -11.76
CA LEU A 289 23.78 -2.31 -12.99
C LEU A 289 23.97 -3.74 -13.51
N ASN A 290 25.13 -4.37 -13.30
CA ASN A 290 25.31 -5.80 -13.60
C ASN A 290 24.35 -6.67 -12.79
N LYS A 291 24.10 -6.30 -11.54
CA LYS A 291 23.10 -6.96 -10.72
C LYS A 291 21.68 -6.77 -11.29
N ALA A 292 21.34 -5.55 -11.71
CA ALA A 292 20.09 -5.28 -12.40
C ALA A 292 19.96 -6.10 -13.70
N ALA A 293 21.01 -6.17 -14.51
CA ALA A 293 21.03 -6.96 -15.74
C ALA A 293 20.83 -8.47 -15.50
N SER A 294 21.35 -8.99 -14.39
CA SER A 294 21.12 -10.39 -13.99
C SER A 294 19.67 -10.66 -13.58
N LEU A 295 18.97 -9.67 -13.02
CA LEU A 295 17.55 -9.77 -12.61
C LEU A 295 16.62 -9.66 -13.83
N GLU A 296 16.88 -8.72 -14.73
CA GLU A 296 16.09 -8.52 -15.95
C GLU A 296 16.99 -8.42 -17.20
N PRO A 297 17.46 -9.55 -17.76
CA PRO A 297 18.42 -9.53 -18.89
C PRO A 297 17.89 -8.93 -20.18
N LYS A 298 16.58 -8.79 -20.33
CA LYS A 298 15.92 -8.22 -21.52
C LYS A 298 15.63 -6.72 -21.40
N ASN A 299 16.06 -6.07 -20.33
CA ASN A 299 15.79 -4.66 -20.12
C ASN A 299 16.86 -3.78 -20.82
N ALA A 300 16.51 -3.21 -21.96
CA ALA A 300 17.41 -2.39 -22.78
C ALA A 300 18.00 -1.19 -22.03
N ARG A 301 17.22 -0.58 -21.09
CA ARG A 301 17.67 0.58 -20.30
C ARG A 301 18.88 0.24 -19.45
N VAL A 302 18.92 -0.95 -18.88
CA VAL A 302 20.05 -1.40 -18.05
C VAL A 302 21.31 -1.55 -18.89
N TRP A 303 21.23 -2.19 -20.06
CA TRP A 303 22.37 -2.36 -20.96
C TRP A 303 22.89 -1.03 -21.49
N SER A 304 21.98 -0.09 -21.80
CA SER A 304 22.38 1.27 -22.20
C SER A 304 23.10 2.02 -21.07
N ALA A 305 22.62 1.90 -19.83
CA ALA A 305 23.27 2.51 -18.66
C ALA A 305 24.64 1.88 -18.36
N LEU A 306 24.76 0.54 -18.45
CA LEU A 306 26.05 -0.17 -18.34
C LEU A 306 27.04 0.31 -19.39
N GLY A 307 26.62 0.38 -20.64
CA GLY A 307 27.46 0.84 -21.71
C GLY A 307 27.94 2.28 -21.53
N ARG A 308 27.06 3.18 -21.03
CA ARG A 308 27.42 4.57 -20.69
C ARG A 308 28.47 4.62 -19.57
N ALA A 309 28.27 3.88 -18.48
CA ALA A 309 29.22 3.85 -17.37
C ALA A 309 30.59 3.30 -17.78
N GLN A 310 30.61 2.25 -18.59
CA GLN A 310 31.85 1.66 -19.13
C GLN A 310 32.56 2.60 -20.10
N LEU A 311 31.82 3.31 -20.94
CA LEU A 311 32.37 4.32 -21.86
C LEU A 311 33.09 5.45 -21.10
N GLU A 312 32.51 5.91 -19.96
CA GLU A 312 33.14 6.94 -19.14
C GLU A 312 34.44 6.46 -18.46
N LEU A 313 34.53 5.15 -18.12
CA LEU A 313 35.77 4.53 -17.62
C LEU A 313 36.77 4.16 -18.73
N GLY A 314 36.44 4.33 -20.02
CA GLY A 314 37.27 3.95 -21.11
C GLY A 314 37.29 2.45 -21.47
N HIS A 315 36.34 1.68 -20.93
CA HIS A 315 36.19 0.25 -21.24
C HIS A 315 35.45 0.06 -22.58
N MET A 316 36.09 0.46 -23.69
CA MET A 316 35.46 0.61 -25.00
C MET A 316 34.79 -0.66 -25.54
N GLU A 317 35.44 -1.83 -25.41
CA GLU A 317 34.93 -3.11 -25.91
C GLU A 317 33.66 -3.54 -25.18
N SER A 318 33.67 -3.45 -23.83
CA SER A 318 32.48 -3.78 -23.02
C SER A 318 31.34 -2.80 -23.25
N ALA A 319 31.67 -1.51 -23.42
CA ALA A 319 30.67 -0.49 -23.73
C ALA A 319 30.02 -0.76 -25.10
N GLU A 320 30.79 -1.12 -26.13
CA GLU A 320 30.26 -1.46 -27.47
C GLU A 320 29.30 -2.66 -27.37
N ALA A 321 29.69 -3.73 -26.68
CA ALA A 321 28.87 -4.92 -26.54
C ALA A 321 27.53 -4.59 -25.86
N ASN A 322 27.57 -3.84 -24.75
CA ASN A 322 26.36 -3.51 -23.98
C ASN A 322 25.46 -2.51 -24.73
N LEU A 323 26.02 -1.51 -25.41
CA LEU A 323 25.23 -0.54 -26.19
C LEU A 323 24.57 -1.19 -27.40
N ARG A 324 25.28 -2.09 -28.11
CA ARG A 324 24.67 -2.87 -29.20
C ARG A 324 23.58 -3.81 -28.69
N GLN A 325 23.77 -4.42 -27.53
CA GLN A 325 22.74 -5.21 -26.85
C GLN A 325 21.51 -4.37 -26.53
N ALA A 326 21.69 -3.16 -26.01
CA ALA A 326 20.58 -2.24 -25.71
C ALA A 326 19.76 -1.90 -26.97
N VAL A 327 20.42 -1.54 -28.06
CA VAL A 327 19.75 -1.24 -29.36
C VAL A 327 19.10 -2.49 -29.96
N THR A 328 19.66 -3.68 -29.77
CA THR A 328 19.06 -4.93 -30.24
C THR A 328 17.79 -5.27 -29.46
N LEU A 329 17.77 -5.01 -28.15
CA LEU A 329 16.61 -5.26 -27.29
C LEU A 329 15.49 -4.23 -27.48
N ASP A 330 15.86 -2.97 -27.73
CA ASP A 330 14.93 -1.87 -27.97
C ASP A 330 15.51 -0.89 -29.01
N GLY A 331 15.23 -1.17 -30.27
CA GLY A 331 15.62 -0.30 -31.38
C GLY A 331 14.89 1.04 -31.44
N SER A 332 13.94 1.30 -30.58
CA SER A 332 13.25 2.58 -30.45
C SER A 332 13.84 3.48 -29.35
N ASN A 333 14.87 3.03 -28.65
CA ASN A 333 15.49 3.77 -27.57
C ASN A 333 16.50 4.84 -28.08
N ALA A 334 16.02 6.07 -28.22
CA ALA A 334 16.83 7.20 -28.67
C ALA A 334 18.12 7.42 -27.86
N PHE A 335 18.06 7.19 -26.53
CA PHE A 335 19.25 7.33 -25.67
C PHE A 335 20.28 6.23 -25.92
N ALA A 336 19.86 4.99 -26.20
CA ALA A 336 20.78 3.91 -26.53
C ALA A 336 21.52 4.20 -27.84
N HIS A 337 20.82 4.66 -28.86
CA HIS A 337 21.42 5.09 -30.14
C HIS A 337 22.39 6.26 -29.92
N ASN A 338 22.01 7.29 -29.15
CA ASN A 338 22.92 8.39 -28.85
C ASN A 338 24.20 7.90 -28.14
N ASN A 339 24.06 7.03 -27.12
CA ASN A 339 25.23 6.53 -26.39
C ASN A 339 26.12 5.65 -27.27
N LEU A 340 25.55 4.85 -28.17
CA LEU A 340 26.29 4.08 -29.17
C LEU A 340 27.03 5.03 -30.15
N GLY A 341 26.39 6.10 -30.60
CA GLY A 341 26.96 7.14 -31.40
C GLY A 341 28.21 7.79 -30.74
N VAL A 342 28.10 8.13 -29.44
CA VAL A 342 29.22 8.69 -28.67
C VAL A 342 30.40 7.70 -28.58
N LEU A 343 30.10 6.43 -28.32
CA LEU A 343 31.16 5.39 -28.36
C LEU A 343 31.84 5.29 -29.72
N LEU A 344 31.05 5.20 -30.78
CA LEU A 344 31.59 5.08 -32.16
C LEU A 344 32.44 6.29 -32.56
N GLN A 345 32.04 7.49 -32.12
CA GLN A 345 32.82 8.71 -32.28
C GLN A 345 34.17 8.62 -31.56
N ARG A 346 34.20 8.16 -30.30
CA ARG A 346 35.45 7.95 -29.54
C ARG A 346 36.36 6.88 -30.18
N LEU A 347 35.77 5.90 -30.87
CA LEU A 347 36.50 4.89 -31.67
C LEU A 347 36.93 5.38 -33.05
N GLY A 348 36.66 6.62 -33.44
CA GLY A 348 36.99 7.19 -34.74
C GLY A 348 36.07 6.72 -35.89
N LYS A 349 34.99 5.98 -35.61
CA LYS A 349 34.04 5.47 -36.61
C LYS A 349 32.99 6.55 -36.93
N ARG A 350 33.40 7.67 -37.50
CA ARG A 350 32.59 8.89 -37.68
C ARG A 350 31.27 8.65 -38.44
N GLU A 351 31.27 7.91 -39.53
CA GLU A 351 30.06 7.69 -40.35
C GLU A 351 29.03 6.83 -39.58
N GLU A 352 29.49 5.81 -38.87
CA GLU A 352 28.62 5.00 -38.03
C GLU A 352 28.01 5.86 -36.89
N ALA A 353 28.84 6.67 -36.22
CA ALA A 353 28.38 7.58 -35.16
C ALA A 353 27.32 8.57 -35.68
N ARG A 354 27.55 9.15 -36.86
CA ARG A 354 26.60 10.05 -37.52
C ARG A 354 25.24 9.36 -37.76
N SER A 355 25.29 8.11 -38.23
CA SER A 355 24.06 7.30 -38.46
C SER A 355 23.28 7.09 -37.16
N GLU A 356 23.96 6.74 -36.07
CA GLU A 356 23.35 6.51 -34.77
C GLU A 356 22.74 7.79 -34.17
N PHE A 357 23.41 8.94 -34.29
CA PHE A 357 22.85 10.22 -33.85
C PHE A 357 21.61 10.64 -34.65
N LYS A 358 21.62 10.42 -35.98
CA LYS A 358 20.45 10.64 -36.83
C LYS A 358 19.27 9.76 -36.43
N THR A 359 19.53 8.48 -36.14
CA THR A 359 18.52 7.55 -35.66
C THR A 359 17.94 8.01 -34.30
N ALA A 360 18.81 8.42 -33.38
CA ALA A 360 18.38 8.98 -32.10
C ALA A 360 17.46 10.19 -32.26
N LEU A 361 17.79 11.12 -33.17
CA LEU A 361 16.95 12.31 -33.46
C LEU A 361 15.68 11.97 -34.26
N ALA A 362 15.70 10.94 -35.09
CA ALA A 362 14.47 10.46 -35.74
C ALA A 362 13.46 9.86 -34.73
N LEU A 363 13.99 9.19 -33.70
CA LEU A 363 13.19 8.61 -32.60
C LEU A 363 12.74 9.67 -31.58
N ASN A 364 13.61 10.63 -31.26
CA ASN A 364 13.32 11.75 -30.37
C ASN A 364 13.91 13.04 -30.92
N PRO A 365 13.12 13.84 -31.67
CA PRO A 365 13.58 15.10 -32.26
C PRO A 365 14.05 16.16 -31.25
N ASP A 366 13.59 16.06 -29.99
CA ASP A 366 13.91 16.99 -28.92
C ASP A 366 15.14 16.58 -28.11
N LEU A 367 15.83 15.51 -28.50
CA LEU A 367 17.02 15.04 -27.81
C LEU A 367 18.24 15.95 -28.13
N GLU A 368 18.32 17.07 -27.42
CA GLU A 368 19.35 18.08 -27.65
C GLU A 368 20.78 17.54 -27.59
N VAL A 369 21.06 16.57 -26.72
CA VAL A 369 22.39 15.96 -26.62
C VAL A 369 22.79 15.25 -27.93
N ALA A 370 21.85 14.54 -28.58
CA ALA A 370 22.11 13.90 -29.86
C ALA A 370 22.29 14.94 -30.97
N ARG A 371 21.59 16.06 -30.94
CA ARG A 371 21.76 17.17 -31.90
C ARG A 371 23.16 17.77 -31.80
N LYS A 372 23.61 18.11 -30.59
CA LYS A 372 24.97 18.61 -30.34
C LYS A 372 26.05 17.61 -30.79
N ASN A 373 25.86 16.33 -30.47
CA ASN A 373 26.80 15.29 -30.89
C ASN A 373 26.88 15.14 -32.43
N LEU A 374 25.72 15.24 -33.11
CA LEU A 374 25.65 15.20 -34.57
C LEU A 374 26.39 16.39 -35.23
N GLU A 375 26.27 17.59 -34.69
CA GLU A 375 26.99 18.78 -35.12
C GLU A 375 28.52 18.56 -35.03
N VAL A 376 28.99 18.07 -33.88
CA VAL A 376 30.43 17.79 -33.66
C VAL A 376 31.00 16.75 -34.63
N VAL A 377 30.22 15.74 -35.02
CA VAL A 377 30.67 14.71 -35.98
C VAL A 377 30.53 15.20 -37.41
N GLY A 378 29.67 16.19 -37.67
CA GLY A 378 29.43 16.76 -38.98
C GLY A 378 30.52 17.72 -39.47
N GLU A 379 31.31 18.27 -38.55
CA GLU A 379 32.52 19.05 -38.82
C GLU A 379 33.74 18.13 -39.00
#